data_2e6190be185fa72134dee9225af023a0
#
_entry.id   2e6190be185fa72134dee9225af023a0
#
_cell.length_a   1.000
_cell.length_b   1.000
_cell.length_c   1.000
_cell.angle_alpha   90.00
_cell.angle_beta   90.00
_cell.angle_gamma   90.00
#
_symmetry.space_group_name_H-M   'P 1'
#
loop_
_entity.id
_entity.type
_entity.pdbx_description
1 polymer ?
#
loop_
_entity_poly.entity_id
_entity_poly.type
_entity_poly.pdbx_seq_one_letter_code
_entity_poly.pdbx_strand_id
1 'polypeptide(L)'
;GVDADALEPIIKETLERNPPYGAEVTFTLDSSANGFDAPPLEGAVKEAIHDASMHLSGLPPLATWIGGTIPFMAMMQGRYPEAKFLCTGPSGPGNNAHGPDEKLHIPSAKRLTAVMSSTIAAISS
;
A
#
# COMPACT_ATOMS: atom_id res chain seq x y z
N GLY A 1 3.25 -12.25 9.76
CA GLY A 1 2.81 -10.93 10.16
C GLY A 1 2.56 -10.86 11.65
N VAL A 2 2.41 -9.65 12.16
CA VAL A 2 2.06 -9.44 13.57
C VAL A 2 0.55 -9.31 13.68
N ASP A 3 -0.04 -9.94 14.70
CA ASP A 3 -1.45 -9.79 15.01
C ASP A 3 -1.67 -8.45 15.73
N ALA A 4 -2.43 -7.55 15.13
CA ALA A 4 -2.67 -6.22 15.66
C ALA A 4 -3.43 -6.27 16.99
N ASP A 5 -4.38 -7.19 17.15
CA ASP A 5 -5.17 -7.32 18.36
C ASP A 5 -4.29 -7.81 19.54
N ALA A 6 -3.28 -8.64 19.26
CA ALA A 6 -2.31 -9.08 20.26
C ALA A 6 -1.35 -7.96 20.70
N LEU A 7 -1.15 -6.93 19.87
CA LEU A 7 -0.28 -5.80 20.20
C LEU A 7 -0.94 -4.73 21.05
N GLU A 8 -2.25 -4.57 20.97
CA GLU A 8 -2.98 -3.53 21.72
C GLU A 8 -2.65 -3.51 23.21
N PRO A 9 -2.81 -4.64 23.96
CA PRO A 9 -2.52 -4.64 25.39
C PRO A 9 -1.05 -4.35 25.71
N ILE A 10 -0.13 -4.76 24.84
CA ILE A 10 1.31 -4.51 25.01
C ILE A 10 1.63 -3.03 24.87
N ILE A 11 1.06 -2.37 23.84
CA ILE A 11 1.24 -0.94 23.62
C ILE A 11 0.63 -0.15 24.78
N LYS A 12 -0.59 -0.49 25.18
CA LYS A 12 -1.28 0.13 26.30
C LYS A 12 -0.44 0.04 27.58
N GLU A 13 -0.02 -1.14 27.97
CA GLU A 13 0.80 -1.35 29.15
C GLU A 13 2.14 -0.56 29.05
N THR A 14 2.77 -0.56 27.89
CA THR A 14 4.04 0.13 27.69
C THR A 14 3.92 1.63 27.89
N LEU A 15 2.84 2.24 27.40
CA LEU A 15 2.62 3.68 27.45
C LEU A 15 2.11 4.15 28.82
N GLU A 16 1.25 3.36 29.49
CA GLU A 16 0.60 3.77 30.73
C GLU A 16 1.36 3.37 32.00
N ARG A 17 2.24 2.34 31.94
CA ARG A 17 2.83 1.74 33.14
C ARG A 17 3.79 2.65 33.89
N ASN A 18 4.59 3.41 33.20
CA ASN A 18 5.58 4.30 33.84
C ASN A 18 5.92 5.49 32.92
N PRO A 19 4.99 6.38 32.67
CA PRO A 19 5.24 7.52 31.82
C PRO A 19 6.30 8.46 32.44
N PRO A 20 7.19 9.03 31.64
CA PRO A 20 8.24 9.91 32.13
C PRO A 20 7.65 11.16 32.79
N TYR A 21 8.39 11.68 33.76
CA TYR A 21 8.04 12.92 34.48
C TYR A 21 6.73 12.88 35.26
N GLY A 22 6.20 11.69 35.58
CA GLY A 22 4.93 11.56 36.31
C GLY A 22 3.71 12.00 35.50
N ALA A 23 3.81 11.97 34.18
CA ALA A 23 2.67 12.30 33.31
C ALA A 23 1.54 11.28 33.50
N GLU A 24 0.30 11.75 33.39
CA GLU A 24 -0.85 10.85 33.20
C GLU A 24 -1.00 10.55 31.72
N VAL A 25 -0.90 9.27 31.37
CA VAL A 25 -1.08 8.80 30.00
C VAL A 25 -2.25 7.81 29.95
N THR A 26 -3.19 8.06 29.05
CA THR A 26 -4.27 7.13 28.75
C THR A 26 -4.17 6.74 27.29
N PHE A 27 -4.03 5.45 27.02
CA PHE A 27 -4.04 4.92 25.66
C PHE A 27 -5.45 4.47 25.28
N THR A 28 -5.92 4.97 24.16
CA THR A 28 -7.19 4.54 23.54
C THR A 28 -6.92 4.11 22.12
N LEU A 29 -7.29 2.88 21.79
CA LEU A 29 -7.22 2.39 20.42
C LEU A 29 -8.42 2.88 19.63
N ASP A 30 -8.18 3.62 18.57
CA ASP A 30 -9.24 4.10 17.67
C ASP A 30 -9.55 3.06 16.59
N SER A 31 -8.50 2.48 16.01
CA SER A 31 -8.65 1.40 15.04
C SER A 31 -7.39 0.54 14.95
N SER A 32 -7.56 -0.73 14.61
CA SER A 32 -6.47 -1.64 14.29
C SER A 32 -6.78 -2.45 13.05
N ALA A 33 -5.75 -2.93 12.38
CA ALA A 33 -5.89 -3.94 11.35
C ALA A 33 -4.55 -4.65 11.10
N ASN A 34 -4.64 -5.90 10.71
CA ASN A 34 -3.47 -6.68 10.32
C ASN A 34 -2.89 -6.20 8.99
N GLY A 35 -1.59 -6.36 8.85
CA GLY A 35 -0.90 -6.06 7.60
C GLY A 35 -1.35 -7.00 6.47
N PHE A 36 -1.10 -6.57 5.26
CA PHE A 36 -1.33 -7.34 4.03
C PHE A 36 0.01 -7.68 3.39
N ASP A 37 0.24 -8.97 3.17
CA ASP A 37 1.40 -9.48 2.44
C ASP A 37 0.94 -9.92 1.06
N ALA A 38 1.10 -9.05 0.07
CA ALA A 38 0.66 -9.31 -1.28
C ALA A 38 1.45 -10.47 -1.89
N PRO A 39 0.76 -11.47 -2.46
CA PRO A 39 1.46 -12.49 -3.24
C PRO A 39 2.23 -11.86 -4.39
N PRO A 40 3.40 -12.39 -4.76
CA PRO A 40 4.18 -11.85 -5.85
C PRO A 40 3.39 -11.88 -7.16
N LEU A 41 3.54 -10.84 -7.97
CA LEU A 41 3.01 -10.83 -9.33
C LEU A 41 3.89 -11.71 -10.21
N GLU A 42 3.26 -12.68 -10.86
CA GLU A 42 3.93 -13.66 -11.73
C GLU A 42 3.16 -13.85 -13.05
N GLY A 43 3.82 -14.53 -14.01
CA GLY A 43 3.22 -14.86 -15.30
C GLY A 43 2.77 -13.64 -16.10
N ALA A 44 1.68 -13.78 -16.83
CA ALA A 44 1.20 -12.79 -17.80
C ALA A 44 0.97 -11.39 -17.21
N VAL A 45 0.54 -11.29 -15.96
CA VAL A 45 0.35 -9.98 -15.31
C VAL A 45 1.68 -9.26 -15.12
N LYS A 46 2.71 -9.97 -14.67
CA LYS A 46 4.05 -9.41 -14.48
C LYS A 46 4.67 -8.96 -15.82
N GLU A 47 4.53 -9.79 -16.85
CA GLU A 47 5.01 -9.48 -18.19
C GLU A 47 4.29 -8.27 -18.78
N ALA A 48 2.96 -8.24 -18.70
CA ALA A 48 2.16 -7.13 -19.20
C ALA A 48 2.51 -5.79 -18.53
N ILE A 49 2.73 -5.78 -17.22
CA ILE A 49 3.17 -4.57 -16.50
C ILE A 49 4.57 -4.15 -16.95
N HIS A 50 5.48 -5.11 -17.09
CA HIS A 50 6.85 -4.84 -17.53
C HIS A 50 6.84 -4.19 -18.91
N ASP A 51 6.16 -4.79 -19.88
CA ASP A 51 6.13 -4.32 -21.26
C ASP A 51 5.44 -2.97 -21.39
N ALA A 52 4.30 -2.78 -20.71
CA ALA A 52 3.61 -1.50 -20.67
C ALA A 52 4.49 -0.39 -20.06
N SER A 53 5.20 -0.69 -18.97
CA SER A 53 6.10 0.26 -18.31
C SER A 53 7.30 0.61 -19.20
N MET A 54 7.93 -0.38 -19.81
CA MET A 54 9.04 -0.16 -20.73
C MET A 54 8.62 0.68 -21.95
N HIS A 55 7.46 0.37 -22.53
CA HIS A 55 6.97 1.08 -23.71
C HIS A 55 6.59 2.54 -23.41
N LEU A 56 5.93 2.79 -22.27
CA LEU A 56 5.37 4.11 -21.95
C LEU A 56 6.28 4.98 -21.08
N SER A 57 7.23 4.38 -20.38
CA SER A 57 8.11 5.07 -19.42
C SER A 57 9.59 4.93 -19.77
N GLY A 58 9.97 3.96 -20.59
CA GLY A 58 11.36 3.61 -20.85
C GLY A 58 12.09 2.98 -19.66
N LEU A 59 11.34 2.64 -18.59
CA LEU A 59 11.89 2.10 -17.34
C LEU A 59 11.07 0.88 -16.89
N PRO A 60 11.73 -0.15 -16.32
CA PRO A 60 11.03 -1.28 -15.75
C PRO A 60 10.22 -0.86 -14.50
N PRO A 61 9.13 -1.55 -14.20
CA PRO A 61 8.42 -1.34 -12.95
C PRO A 61 9.26 -1.80 -11.78
N LEU A 62 9.17 -1.10 -10.66
CA LEU A 62 9.80 -1.46 -9.41
C LEU A 62 8.73 -1.73 -8.36
N ALA A 63 8.91 -2.81 -7.61
CA ALA A 63 8.10 -3.07 -6.43
C ALA A 63 8.75 -2.41 -5.21
N THR A 64 7.92 -1.83 -4.37
CA THR A 64 8.35 -1.24 -3.09
C THR A 64 7.39 -1.64 -1.98
N TRP A 65 7.87 -1.57 -0.77
CA TRP A 65 7.05 -1.74 0.43
C TRP A 65 6.40 -0.42 0.78
N ILE A 66 5.16 -0.48 1.24
CA ILE A 66 4.46 0.68 1.75
C ILE A 66 4.10 0.43 3.21
N GLY A 67 4.40 1.39 4.07
CA GLY A 67 3.91 1.41 5.44
C GLY A 67 2.45 1.84 5.49
N GLY A 68 1.74 1.37 6.49
CA GLY A 68 0.31 1.63 6.66
C GLY A 68 -0.55 0.42 6.31
N THR A 69 -1.60 0.27 7.09
CA THR A 69 -2.51 -0.85 6.95
C THR A 69 -3.68 -0.46 6.07
N ILE A 70 -3.96 -1.26 5.06
CA ILE A 70 -5.15 -1.13 4.23
C ILE A 70 -6.02 -2.36 4.46
N PRO A 71 -6.97 -2.34 5.42
CA PRO A 71 -7.80 -3.49 5.79
C PRO A 71 -8.53 -4.11 4.61
N PHE A 72 -8.92 -3.28 3.65
CA PHE A 72 -9.60 -3.69 2.43
C PHE A 72 -8.81 -4.74 1.64
N MET A 73 -7.47 -4.62 1.57
CA MET A 73 -6.64 -5.55 0.80
C MET A 73 -6.63 -6.94 1.43
N ALA A 74 -6.47 -7.03 2.75
CA ALA A 74 -6.52 -8.30 3.47
C ALA A 74 -7.91 -8.96 3.35
N MET A 75 -8.99 -8.17 3.46
CA MET A 75 -10.36 -8.63 3.26
C MET A 75 -10.58 -9.19 1.84
N MET A 76 -10.09 -8.48 0.82
CA MET A 76 -10.21 -8.91 -0.57
C MET A 76 -9.43 -10.19 -0.83
N GLN A 77 -8.23 -10.33 -0.27
CA GLN A 77 -7.45 -11.57 -0.39
C GLN A 77 -8.18 -12.76 0.27
N GLY A 78 -8.77 -12.55 1.45
CA GLY A 78 -9.57 -13.58 2.11
C GLY A 78 -10.79 -14.01 1.29
N ARG A 79 -11.42 -13.08 0.58
CA ARG A 79 -12.58 -13.34 -0.29
C ARG A 79 -12.21 -13.97 -1.63
N TYR A 80 -11.05 -13.59 -2.16
CA TYR A 80 -10.56 -14.00 -3.48
C TYR A 80 -9.09 -14.42 -3.39
N PRO A 81 -8.80 -15.63 -2.88
CA PRO A 81 -7.43 -16.08 -2.60
C PRO A 81 -6.53 -16.12 -3.85
N GLU A 82 -7.13 -16.38 -5.02
CA GLU A 82 -6.42 -16.45 -6.30
C GLU A 82 -6.24 -15.09 -6.99
N ALA A 83 -6.85 -14.03 -6.45
CA ALA A 83 -6.73 -12.69 -7.05
C ALA A 83 -5.30 -12.18 -6.96
N LYS A 84 -4.85 -11.53 -8.03
CA LYS A 84 -3.59 -10.81 -8.05
C LYS A 84 -3.83 -9.35 -7.70
N PHE A 85 -2.95 -8.80 -6.87
CA PHE A 85 -3.08 -7.42 -6.39
C PHE A 85 -1.98 -6.56 -6.99
N LEU A 86 -2.39 -5.53 -7.71
CA LEU A 86 -1.50 -4.48 -8.19
C LEU A 86 -1.84 -3.18 -7.49
N CYS A 87 -1.10 -2.85 -6.44
CA CYS A 87 -1.26 -1.62 -5.70
C CYS A 87 -0.31 -0.57 -6.27
N THR A 88 -0.84 0.52 -6.77
CA THR A 88 -0.03 1.59 -7.34
C THR A 88 -0.71 2.95 -7.17
N GLY A 89 0.05 4.03 -7.35
CA GLY A 89 -0.48 5.38 -7.27
C GLY A 89 0.52 6.41 -7.81
N PRO A 90 0.04 7.59 -8.19
CA PRO A 90 0.86 8.64 -8.79
C PRO A 90 1.62 9.50 -7.76
N SER A 91 1.96 8.93 -6.61
CA SER A 91 2.73 9.65 -5.59
C SER A 91 4.21 9.75 -5.98
N GLY A 92 4.86 10.83 -5.60
CA GLY A 92 6.27 11.07 -5.88
C GLY A 92 6.86 12.22 -5.05
N PRO A 93 8.14 12.54 -5.27
CA PRO A 93 8.79 13.63 -4.54
C PRO A 93 8.03 14.95 -4.67
N GLY A 94 7.80 15.62 -3.55
CA GLY A 94 7.11 16.91 -3.52
C GLY A 94 5.58 16.85 -3.57
N ASN A 95 4.98 15.66 -3.60
CA ASN A 95 3.51 15.54 -3.57
C ASN A 95 2.90 15.97 -2.25
N ASN A 96 3.65 15.90 -1.15
CA ASN A 96 3.17 16.24 0.19
C ASN A 96 1.87 15.50 0.57
N ALA A 97 1.81 14.20 0.26
CA ALA A 97 0.64 13.37 0.51
C ALA A 97 0.20 13.46 1.98
N HIS A 98 -1.10 13.60 2.21
CA HIS A 98 -1.73 13.80 3.52
C HIS A 98 -1.35 15.12 4.23
N GLY A 99 -0.69 16.04 3.55
CA GLY A 99 -0.30 17.34 4.08
C GLY A 99 -0.99 18.53 3.40
N PRO A 100 -0.80 19.75 3.94
CA PRO A 100 -1.26 20.97 3.26
C PRO A 100 -0.62 21.10 1.88
N ASP A 101 -1.36 21.65 0.92
CA ASP A 101 -0.90 21.86 -0.46
C ASP A 101 -0.45 20.56 -1.16
N GLU A 102 -1.12 19.45 -0.89
CA GLU A 102 -0.90 18.20 -1.60
C GLU A 102 -0.98 18.40 -3.12
N LYS A 103 -0.04 17.83 -3.85
CA LYS A 103 0.12 18.04 -5.30
C LYS A 103 0.08 16.73 -6.06
N LEU A 104 -0.54 16.77 -7.22
CA LEU A 104 -0.52 15.70 -8.20
C LEU A 104 0.40 16.08 -9.37
N HIS A 105 1.41 15.26 -9.65
CA HIS A 105 2.20 15.40 -10.87
C HIS A 105 1.42 14.82 -12.06
N ILE A 106 0.69 15.68 -12.78
CA ILE A 106 -0.22 15.28 -13.87
C ILE A 106 0.44 14.39 -14.93
N PRO A 107 1.67 14.66 -15.42
CA PRO A 107 2.31 13.78 -16.38
C PRO A 107 2.51 12.35 -15.87
N SER A 108 2.88 12.18 -14.59
CA SER A 108 3.01 10.84 -13.98
C SER A 108 1.66 10.14 -13.85
N ALA A 109 0.61 10.85 -13.45
CA ALA A 109 -0.73 10.29 -13.36
C ALA A 109 -1.22 9.79 -14.72
N LYS A 110 -1.07 10.59 -15.78
CA LYS A 110 -1.42 10.20 -17.16
C LYS A 110 -0.64 8.96 -17.62
N ARG A 111 0.66 8.92 -17.35
CA ARG A 111 1.52 7.78 -17.73
C ARG A 111 1.11 6.53 -16.98
N LEU A 112 0.89 6.63 -15.68
CA LEU A 112 0.43 5.50 -14.88
C LEU A 112 -0.91 4.96 -15.36
N THR A 113 -1.86 5.85 -15.68
CA THR A 113 -3.16 5.45 -16.26
C THR A 113 -2.98 4.68 -17.58
N ALA A 114 -2.08 5.15 -18.45
CA ALA A 114 -1.80 4.47 -19.71
C ALA A 114 -1.15 3.09 -19.48
N VAL A 115 -0.19 2.98 -18.55
CA VAL A 115 0.43 1.69 -18.17
C VAL A 115 -0.64 0.72 -17.66
N MET A 116 -1.51 1.16 -16.75
CA MET A 116 -2.57 0.33 -16.20
C MET A 116 -3.56 -0.13 -17.26
N SER A 117 -3.98 0.78 -18.14
CA SER A 117 -4.89 0.44 -19.24
C SER A 117 -4.30 -0.58 -20.21
N SER A 118 -3.02 -0.41 -20.57
CA SER A 118 -2.30 -1.36 -21.42
C SER A 118 -2.13 -2.73 -20.75
N THR A 119 -1.84 -2.74 -19.46
CA THR A 119 -1.73 -3.98 -18.68
C THR A 119 -3.05 -4.74 -18.66
N ILE A 120 -4.16 -4.05 -18.36
CA ILE A 120 -5.51 -4.67 -18.34
C ILE A 120 -5.86 -5.23 -19.73
N ALA A 121 -5.63 -4.47 -20.77
CA ALA A 121 -5.90 -4.93 -22.14
C ALA A 121 -5.10 -6.21 -22.48
N ALA A 122 -3.82 -6.27 -22.10
CA ALA A 122 -2.97 -7.42 -22.38
C ALA A 122 -3.37 -8.71 -21.63
N ILE A 123 -3.91 -8.58 -20.42
CA ILE A 123 -4.34 -9.76 -19.62
C ILE A 123 -5.79 -10.19 -19.88
N SER A 124 -6.53 -9.38 -20.64
CA SER A 124 -7.94 -9.65 -20.97
C SER A 124 -8.11 -10.29 -22.36
N SER A 125 -7.02 -10.38 -23.13
CA SER A 125 -6.97 -11.00 -24.45
C SER A 125 -6.59 -12.47 -24.37
#